data_89e3a0ad1e27a88eb861c6d7027ee31d
#
_entry.id   89e3a0ad1e27a88eb861c6d7027ee31d
#
_cell.length_a   1.000
_cell.length_b   1.000
_cell.length_c   1.000
_cell.angle_alpha   90.00
_cell.angle_beta   90.00
_cell.angle_gamma   90.00
#
_symmetry.space_group_name_H-M   'P 1'
#
loop_
_entity.id
_entity.type
_entity.pdbx_description
1 polymer ?
#
loop_
_entity_poly.entity_id
_entity_poly.type
_entity_poly.pdbx_seq_one_letter_code
_entity_poly.pdbx_strand_id
1 'polypeptide(L)'
;MFKSALLRLTVGYLAFIMLLSLGFSTLLYRISASELERDFQQRVAMLQHSPLRNAPGVQELIALRTEQIEESKDRLRGDFVVMNLVILFVGGGLAYLLAKRNLAPIEEAHEAQTRFTADASHELRTPLAAMRSEIEVALRDRKLTLSGAKKLLESNIEELDKLEALANGLLKLARHDRPPEALEPVHLPEVVAEATERLAVMAREKSIILEISSEDLLVMGDRWSLVELVTILLDNALKYSPPATTITVIVKKVGAVGQLVVSDHGVGIAPTDLPHIFDRFYRADAARSKQQVVGYGLGLAIAKQIVEAHRGTITALNLPEKGTTITVRLPLAR
;
A
#
# COMPACT_ATOMS: atom_id res chain seq x y z
N MET A 1 15.26 6.63 10.92
CA MET A 1 15.73 6.64 9.51
C MET A 1 14.92 7.60 8.64
N PHE A 2 13.61 7.53 8.62
CA PHE A 2 12.74 8.34 7.73
C PHE A 2 12.81 9.85 7.97
N LYS A 3 12.89 10.33 9.22
CA LYS A 3 13.07 11.77 9.51
C LYS A 3 14.31 12.38 8.86
N SER A 4 15.41 11.64 8.81
CA SER A 4 16.64 12.09 8.15
C SER A 4 16.55 12.03 6.62
N ALA A 5 15.82 11.05 6.06
CA ALA A 5 15.55 10.97 4.64
C ALA A 5 14.62 12.09 4.19
N LEU A 6 13.56 12.39 4.95
CA LEU A 6 12.65 13.51 4.70
C LEU A 6 13.41 14.83 4.65
N LEU A 7 14.27 15.09 5.65
CA LEU A 7 15.09 16.30 5.70
C LEU A 7 16.02 16.41 4.50
N ARG A 8 16.73 15.33 4.15
CA ARG A 8 17.65 15.33 3.00
C ARG A 8 16.92 15.57 1.68
N LEU A 9 15.75 14.98 1.49
CA LEU A 9 14.94 15.17 0.29
C LEU A 9 14.41 16.60 0.19
N THR A 10 13.90 17.15 1.30
CA THR A 10 13.42 18.52 1.39
C THR A 10 14.54 19.52 1.08
N VAL A 11 15.72 19.35 1.70
CA VAL A 11 16.90 20.19 1.44
C VAL A 11 17.34 20.06 0.00
N GLY A 12 17.34 18.85 -0.58
CA GLY A 12 17.71 18.63 -1.99
C GLY A 12 16.77 19.34 -2.96
N TYR A 13 15.46 19.25 -2.77
CA TYR A 13 14.48 19.96 -3.60
C TYR A 13 14.60 21.47 -3.43
N LEU A 14 14.76 21.97 -2.19
CA LEU A 14 14.93 23.39 -1.93
C LEU A 14 16.23 23.92 -2.53
N ALA A 15 17.35 23.19 -2.40
CA ALA A 15 18.62 23.58 -2.98
C ALA A 15 18.54 23.70 -4.51
N PHE A 16 17.84 22.76 -5.16
CA PHE A 16 17.62 22.79 -6.61
C PHE A 16 16.77 24.00 -7.03
N ILE A 17 15.67 24.25 -6.33
CA ILE A 17 14.79 25.42 -6.59
C ILE A 17 15.57 26.73 -6.40
N MET A 18 16.35 26.83 -5.31
CA MET A 18 17.14 28.04 -5.03
C MET A 18 18.26 28.28 -6.04
N LEU A 19 18.93 27.20 -6.50
CA LEU A 19 19.97 27.31 -7.53
C LEU A 19 19.38 27.84 -8.84
N LEU A 20 18.24 27.34 -9.27
CA LEU A 20 17.54 27.84 -10.46
C LEU A 20 17.09 29.29 -10.28
N SER A 21 16.49 29.62 -9.12
CA SER A 21 15.98 30.95 -8.82
C SER A 21 17.11 31.99 -8.80
N LEU A 22 18.21 31.70 -8.12
CA LEU A 22 19.38 32.60 -8.06
C LEU A 22 20.04 32.76 -9.43
N GLY A 23 20.16 31.66 -10.20
CA GLY A 23 20.69 31.72 -11.56
C GLY A 23 19.83 32.59 -12.47
N PHE A 24 18.50 32.40 -12.41
CA PHE A 24 17.55 33.18 -13.20
C PHE A 24 17.51 34.66 -12.77
N SER A 25 17.50 34.93 -11.45
CA SER A 25 17.55 36.30 -10.90
C SER A 25 18.80 37.04 -11.32
N THR A 26 19.97 36.36 -11.28
CA THR A 26 21.25 36.96 -11.70
C THR A 26 21.26 37.26 -13.20
N LEU A 27 20.71 36.37 -14.01
CA LEU A 27 20.59 36.57 -15.46
C LEU A 27 19.68 37.74 -15.79
N LEU A 28 18.49 37.78 -15.18
CA LEU A 28 17.53 38.88 -15.37
C LEU A 28 18.10 40.22 -14.91
N TYR A 29 18.74 40.26 -13.72
CA TYR A 29 19.40 41.46 -13.25
C TYR A 29 20.45 41.98 -14.24
N ARG A 30 21.31 41.08 -14.77
CA ARG A 30 22.31 41.49 -15.77
C ARG A 30 21.70 42.06 -17.04
N ILE A 31 20.63 41.42 -17.53
CA ILE A 31 19.92 41.90 -18.76
C ILE A 31 19.31 43.27 -18.48
N SER A 32 18.52 43.41 -17.41
CA SER A 32 17.83 44.68 -17.07
C SER A 32 18.81 45.83 -16.75
N ALA A 33 19.86 45.52 -16.01
CA ALA A 33 20.90 46.53 -15.71
C ALA A 33 21.64 46.96 -16.99
N SER A 34 21.92 46.04 -17.91
CA SER A 34 22.62 46.36 -19.19
C SER A 34 21.72 47.18 -20.13
N GLU A 35 20.42 46.93 -20.13
CA GLU A 35 19.45 47.72 -20.92
C GLU A 35 19.32 49.16 -20.39
N LEU A 36 19.19 49.33 -19.06
CA LEU A 36 19.18 50.63 -18.41
C LEU A 36 20.45 51.45 -18.74
N GLU A 37 21.59 50.83 -18.71
CA GLU A 37 22.86 51.46 -18.98
C GLU A 37 23.04 51.81 -20.46
N ARG A 38 22.62 50.95 -21.37
CA ARG A 38 22.64 51.23 -22.83
C ARG A 38 21.73 52.41 -23.23
N ASP A 39 20.48 52.44 -22.69
CA ASP A 39 19.53 53.53 -22.97
C ASP A 39 20.10 54.88 -22.44
N PHE A 40 20.71 54.83 -21.28
CA PHE A 40 21.36 56.00 -20.72
C PHE A 40 22.53 56.49 -21.55
N GLN A 41 23.47 55.60 -21.94
CA GLN A 41 24.64 55.94 -22.74
C GLN A 41 24.23 56.51 -24.11
N GLN A 42 23.17 55.96 -24.74
CA GLN A 42 22.64 56.52 -25.99
C GLN A 42 22.12 57.96 -25.81
N ARG A 43 21.37 58.22 -24.74
CA ARG A 43 20.83 59.58 -24.46
C ARG A 43 21.91 60.54 -24.09
N VAL A 44 22.91 60.16 -23.32
CA VAL A 44 24.06 60.99 -23.00
C VAL A 44 24.86 61.31 -24.27
N ALA A 45 25.11 60.34 -25.16
CA ALA A 45 25.80 60.55 -26.42
C ALA A 45 25.03 61.55 -27.31
N MET A 46 23.70 61.47 -27.40
CA MET A 46 22.87 62.44 -28.14
C MET A 46 23.03 63.86 -27.58
N LEU A 47 23.05 64.04 -26.25
CA LEU A 47 23.22 65.32 -25.62
C LEU A 47 24.65 65.89 -25.83
N GLN A 48 25.67 65.03 -25.80
CA GLN A 48 27.05 65.44 -26.01
C GLN A 48 27.32 65.87 -27.47
N HIS A 49 26.58 65.36 -28.45
CA HIS A 49 26.70 65.76 -29.88
C HIS A 49 25.75 66.89 -30.24
N SER A 50 24.96 67.39 -29.32
CA SER A 50 24.03 68.52 -29.54
C SER A 50 24.72 69.89 -29.39
N PRO A 51 24.23 70.96 -30.07
CA PRO A 51 24.78 72.31 -29.88
C PRO A 51 24.60 72.81 -28.43
N LEU A 52 23.76 72.18 -27.62
CA LEU A 52 23.48 72.50 -26.22
C LEU A 52 24.48 71.85 -25.22
N ARG A 53 25.55 71.23 -25.70
CA ARG A 53 26.52 70.51 -24.86
C ARG A 53 27.09 71.35 -23.72
N ASN A 54 27.27 72.64 -23.92
CA ASN A 54 27.86 73.57 -22.93
C ASN A 54 26.78 74.43 -22.20
N ALA A 55 25.51 74.14 -22.38
CA ALA A 55 24.47 74.88 -21.68
C ALA A 55 24.51 74.60 -20.16
N PRO A 56 24.41 75.65 -19.33
CA PRO A 56 24.36 75.47 -17.88
C PRO A 56 23.16 74.58 -17.55
N GLY A 57 23.36 73.54 -16.83
CA GLY A 57 22.34 72.55 -16.45
C GLY A 57 22.39 71.20 -17.12
N VAL A 58 23.08 71.03 -18.29
CA VAL A 58 23.22 69.74 -18.94
C VAL A 58 24.03 68.73 -18.12
N GLN A 59 25.11 69.20 -17.47
CA GLN A 59 25.89 68.38 -16.56
C GLN A 59 25.12 68.00 -15.30
N GLU A 60 24.33 68.92 -14.75
CA GLU A 60 23.46 68.66 -13.60
C GLU A 60 22.36 67.63 -13.96
N LEU A 61 21.79 67.73 -15.16
CA LEU A 61 20.83 66.75 -15.67
C LEU A 61 21.43 65.35 -15.82
N ILE A 62 22.68 65.29 -16.30
CA ILE A 62 23.42 64.00 -16.43
C ILE A 62 23.69 63.39 -15.05
N ALA A 63 24.10 64.24 -14.08
CA ALA A 63 24.35 63.78 -12.72
C ALA A 63 23.09 63.25 -12.03
N LEU A 64 21.98 64.00 -12.11
CA LEU A 64 20.67 63.56 -11.58
C LEU A 64 20.18 62.26 -12.23
N ARG A 65 20.41 62.10 -13.53
CA ARG A 65 20.05 60.85 -14.24
C ARG A 65 20.94 59.68 -13.84
N THR A 66 22.22 59.92 -13.57
CA THR A 66 23.13 58.85 -13.08
C THR A 66 22.68 58.34 -11.72
N GLU A 67 22.30 59.28 -10.81
CA GLU A 67 21.77 58.94 -9.49
C GLU A 67 20.47 58.15 -9.60
N GLN A 68 19.54 58.54 -10.47
CA GLN A 68 18.29 57.81 -10.73
C GLN A 68 18.52 56.39 -11.23
N ILE A 69 19.59 56.16 -12.03
CA ILE A 69 19.91 54.80 -12.54
C ILE A 69 20.48 53.93 -11.43
N GLU A 70 21.37 54.47 -10.60
CA GLU A 70 21.89 53.72 -9.46
C GLU A 70 20.78 53.40 -8.45
N GLU A 71 19.88 54.34 -8.14
CA GLU A 71 18.69 54.03 -7.33
C GLU A 71 17.80 52.94 -7.96
N SER A 72 17.63 52.97 -9.29
CA SER A 72 16.85 51.95 -10.01
C SER A 72 17.51 50.56 -9.98
N LYS A 73 18.83 50.49 -10.10
CA LYS A 73 19.60 49.25 -9.94
C LYS A 73 19.48 48.68 -8.52
N ASP A 74 19.54 49.55 -7.51
CA ASP A 74 19.42 49.13 -6.12
C ASP A 74 18.00 48.68 -5.77
N ARG A 75 16.97 49.30 -6.31
CA ARG A 75 15.58 48.81 -6.21
C ARG A 75 15.43 47.46 -6.86
N LEU A 76 15.93 47.27 -8.10
CA LEU A 76 15.93 45.96 -8.79
C LEU A 76 16.63 44.89 -7.96
N ARG A 77 17.79 45.19 -7.33
CA ARG A 77 18.47 44.24 -6.44
C ARG A 77 17.58 43.85 -5.24
N GLY A 78 16.93 44.88 -4.62
CA GLY A 78 16.00 44.64 -3.52
C GLY A 78 14.83 43.73 -3.90
N ASP A 79 14.21 44.02 -5.06
CA ASP A 79 13.09 43.22 -5.57
C ASP A 79 13.48 41.75 -5.83
N PHE A 80 14.66 41.51 -6.41
CA PHE A 80 15.17 40.12 -6.61
C PHE A 80 15.51 39.44 -5.29
N VAL A 81 16.02 40.16 -4.29
CA VAL A 81 16.26 39.58 -2.95
C VAL A 81 14.93 39.16 -2.30
N VAL A 82 13.94 40.05 -2.31
CA VAL A 82 12.60 39.78 -1.76
C VAL A 82 11.97 38.58 -2.50
N MET A 83 12.04 38.57 -3.81
CA MET A 83 11.53 37.43 -4.62
C MET A 83 12.21 36.10 -4.25
N ASN A 84 13.52 36.07 -4.10
CA ASN A 84 14.24 34.86 -3.70
C ASN A 84 13.91 34.44 -2.26
N LEU A 85 13.66 35.38 -1.34
CA LEU A 85 13.18 35.06 0.01
C LEU A 85 11.77 34.46 -0.02
N VAL A 86 10.88 34.98 -0.84
CA VAL A 86 9.55 34.40 -1.02
C VAL A 86 9.66 32.99 -1.58
N ILE A 87 10.50 32.77 -2.60
CA ILE A 87 10.75 31.46 -3.18
C ILE A 87 11.37 30.49 -2.15
N LEU A 88 12.25 30.97 -1.28
CA LEU A 88 12.83 30.18 -0.21
C LEU A 88 11.75 29.64 0.75
N PHE A 89 10.85 30.49 1.22
CA PHE A 89 9.82 30.10 2.18
C PHE A 89 8.71 29.26 1.52
N VAL A 90 8.17 29.72 0.40
CA VAL A 90 7.10 29.00 -0.32
C VAL A 90 7.63 27.70 -0.92
N GLY A 91 8.79 27.77 -1.56
CA GLY A 91 9.47 26.61 -2.13
C GLY A 91 9.88 25.59 -1.07
N GLY A 92 10.34 26.04 0.10
CA GLY A 92 10.64 25.18 1.25
C GLY A 92 9.42 24.44 1.79
N GLY A 93 8.31 25.15 1.94
CA GLY A 93 7.03 24.53 2.32
C GLY A 93 6.54 23.49 1.31
N LEU A 94 6.58 23.85 0.03
CA LEU A 94 6.19 22.93 -1.05
C LEU A 94 7.13 21.71 -1.14
N ALA A 95 8.43 21.91 -1.05
CA ALA A 95 9.43 20.85 -1.03
C ALA A 95 9.21 19.87 0.14
N TYR A 96 8.89 20.39 1.33
CA TYR A 96 8.55 19.55 2.48
C TYR A 96 7.28 18.73 2.26
N LEU A 97 6.21 19.34 1.73
CA LEU A 97 4.95 18.64 1.45
C LEU A 97 5.13 17.55 0.40
N LEU A 98 5.87 17.83 -0.67
CA LEU A 98 6.19 16.86 -1.71
C LEU A 98 7.06 15.71 -1.17
N ALA A 99 8.10 16.02 -0.41
CA ALA A 99 8.96 15.02 0.20
C ALA A 99 8.17 14.11 1.16
N LYS A 100 7.30 14.68 2.00
CA LYS A 100 6.44 13.91 2.91
C LYS A 100 5.49 13.00 2.14
N ARG A 101 4.83 13.51 1.10
CA ARG A 101 3.89 12.72 0.27
C ARG A 101 4.58 11.56 -0.45
N ASN A 102 5.80 11.78 -0.93
CA ASN A 102 6.56 10.75 -1.64
C ASN A 102 7.16 9.69 -0.69
N LEU A 103 7.49 10.09 0.56
CA LEU A 103 8.08 9.17 1.52
C LEU A 103 7.03 8.35 2.29
N ALA A 104 5.82 8.88 2.50
CA ALA A 104 4.77 8.22 3.28
C ALA A 104 4.48 6.77 2.81
N PRO A 105 4.26 6.49 1.50
CA PRO A 105 4.00 5.12 1.06
C PRO A 105 5.18 4.16 1.26
N ILE A 106 6.41 4.68 1.21
CA ILE A 106 7.62 3.87 1.45
C ILE A 106 7.75 3.53 2.95
N GLU A 107 7.44 4.50 3.81
CA GLU A 107 7.43 4.30 5.27
C GLU A 107 6.39 3.25 5.67
N GLU A 108 5.16 3.38 5.18
CA GLU A 108 4.07 2.42 5.42
C GLU A 108 4.42 1.01 4.93
N ALA A 109 4.99 0.89 3.72
CA ALA A 109 5.42 -0.40 3.18
C ALA A 109 6.54 -1.03 4.01
N HIS A 110 7.51 -0.23 4.46
CA HIS A 110 8.61 -0.71 5.29
C HIS A 110 8.15 -1.15 6.69
N GLU A 111 7.25 -0.40 7.31
CA GLU A 111 6.65 -0.78 8.58
C GLU A 111 5.81 -2.06 8.46
N ALA A 112 5.03 -2.20 7.38
CA ALA A 112 4.28 -3.40 7.09
C ALA A 112 5.20 -4.61 6.90
N GLN A 113 6.32 -4.45 6.18
CA GLN A 113 7.32 -5.50 5.99
C GLN A 113 8.01 -5.89 7.30
N THR A 114 8.35 -4.91 8.14
CA THR A 114 9.00 -5.17 9.44
C THR A 114 8.06 -5.93 10.37
N ARG A 115 6.79 -5.52 10.44
CA ARG A 115 5.76 -6.24 11.23
C ARG A 115 5.58 -7.67 10.69
N PHE A 116 5.44 -7.83 9.38
CA PHE A 116 5.32 -9.16 8.76
C PHE A 116 6.48 -10.09 9.14
N THR A 117 7.72 -9.61 9.09
CA THR A 117 8.90 -10.42 9.44
C THR A 117 8.93 -10.79 10.93
N ALA A 118 8.53 -9.86 11.79
CA ALA A 118 8.44 -10.12 13.23
C ALA A 118 7.35 -11.16 13.53
N ASP A 119 6.15 -10.99 12.98
CA ASP A 119 5.01 -11.88 13.19
C ASP A 119 5.30 -13.29 12.64
N ALA A 120 5.86 -13.40 11.43
CA ALA A 120 6.29 -14.67 10.86
C ALA A 120 7.31 -15.39 11.74
N SER A 121 8.28 -14.63 12.29
CA SER A 121 9.30 -15.18 13.18
C SER A 121 8.71 -15.68 14.51
N HIS A 122 7.71 -14.99 15.05
CA HIS A 122 6.99 -15.40 16.25
C HIS A 122 6.15 -16.65 16.00
N GLU A 123 5.39 -16.69 14.91
CA GLU A 123 4.52 -17.82 14.57
C GLU A 123 5.31 -19.10 14.21
N LEU A 124 6.53 -18.96 13.65
CA LEU A 124 7.44 -20.10 13.43
C LEU A 124 8.11 -20.59 14.72
N ARG A 125 8.44 -19.69 15.64
CA ARG A 125 9.18 -20.04 16.87
C ARG A 125 8.33 -20.86 17.83
N THR A 126 7.04 -20.56 17.95
CA THR A 126 6.14 -21.19 18.93
C THR A 126 6.03 -22.71 18.73
N PRO A 127 5.66 -23.25 17.56
CA PRO A 127 5.57 -24.70 17.33
C PRO A 127 6.94 -25.38 17.43
N LEU A 128 8.01 -24.73 16.96
CA LEU A 128 9.38 -25.25 17.09
C LEU A 128 9.80 -25.40 18.56
N ALA A 129 9.46 -24.42 19.41
CA ALA A 129 9.76 -24.48 20.83
C ALA A 129 8.92 -25.56 21.53
N ALA A 130 7.66 -25.74 21.15
CA ALA A 130 6.80 -26.80 21.66
C ALA A 130 7.36 -28.19 21.34
N MET A 131 7.63 -28.48 20.07
CA MET A 131 8.23 -29.76 19.64
C MET A 131 9.55 -30.03 20.35
N ARG A 132 10.43 -29.03 20.42
CA ARG A 132 11.72 -29.16 21.12
C ARG A 132 11.53 -29.51 22.60
N SER A 133 10.62 -28.82 23.29
CA SER A 133 10.32 -29.06 24.68
C SER A 133 9.77 -30.47 24.92
N GLU A 134 8.84 -30.94 24.09
CA GLU A 134 8.30 -32.29 24.16
C GLU A 134 9.37 -33.35 23.95
N ILE A 135 10.26 -33.17 22.97
CA ILE A 135 11.39 -34.08 22.68
C ILE A 135 12.35 -34.07 23.86
N GLU A 136 12.73 -32.89 24.39
CA GLU A 136 13.66 -32.81 25.54
C GLU A 136 13.11 -33.49 26.82
N VAL A 137 11.80 -33.37 27.07
CA VAL A 137 11.11 -34.06 28.18
C VAL A 137 11.14 -35.57 27.95
N ALA A 138 10.79 -36.02 26.77
CA ALA A 138 10.77 -37.45 26.43
C ALA A 138 12.19 -38.08 26.52
N LEU A 139 13.24 -37.39 26.12
CA LEU A 139 14.63 -37.85 26.21
C LEU A 139 15.11 -37.99 27.68
N ARG A 140 14.52 -37.25 28.63
CA ARG A 140 14.83 -37.35 30.06
C ARG A 140 14.00 -38.42 30.79
N ASP A 141 12.89 -38.86 30.20
CA ASP A 141 12.00 -39.84 30.80
C ASP A 141 12.56 -41.28 30.64
N ARG A 142 13.15 -41.79 31.69
CA ARG A 142 13.67 -43.17 31.74
C ARG A 142 12.58 -44.25 31.65
N LYS A 143 11.29 -43.87 31.77
CA LYS A 143 10.15 -44.79 31.71
C LYS A 143 9.33 -44.60 30.41
N LEU A 144 9.89 -43.93 29.44
CA LEU A 144 9.20 -43.72 28.15
C LEU A 144 8.82 -45.07 27.52
N THR A 145 7.54 -45.28 27.38
CA THR A 145 7.00 -46.49 26.71
C THR A 145 6.95 -46.33 25.21
N LEU A 146 6.88 -47.40 24.44
CA LEU A 146 6.71 -47.35 23.00
C LEU A 146 5.45 -46.60 22.61
N SER A 147 4.35 -46.76 23.38
CA SER A 147 3.10 -46.01 23.13
C SER A 147 3.28 -44.53 23.40
N GLY A 148 4.04 -44.14 24.43
CA GLY A 148 4.35 -42.73 24.70
C GLY A 148 5.22 -42.11 23.61
N ALA A 149 6.24 -42.86 23.15
CA ALA A 149 7.07 -42.40 22.04
C ALA A 149 6.26 -42.22 20.73
N LYS A 150 5.30 -43.12 20.43
CA LYS A 150 4.43 -42.99 19.25
C LYS A 150 3.54 -41.76 19.35
N LYS A 151 2.91 -41.49 20.50
CA LYS A 151 2.11 -40.26 20.72
C LYS A 151 2.92 -39.00 20.56
N LEU A 152 4.16 -38.98 21.07
CA LEU A 152 5.07 -37.85 20.88
C LEU A 152 5.36 -37.60 19.39
N LEU A 153 5.63 -38.65 18.62
CA LEU A 153 5.87 -38.53 17.19
C LEU A 153 4.63 -38.04 16.44
N GLU A 154 3.44 -38.52 16.81
CA GLU A 154 2.16 -38.06 16.26
C GLU A 154 1.95 -36.57 16.55
N SER A 155 2.17 -36.12 17.80
CA SER A 155 2.10 -34.71 18.19
C SER A 155 3.10 -33.83 17.38
N ASN A 156 4.33 -34.30 17.20
CA ASN A 156 5.33 -33.55 16.43
C ASN A 156 5.00 -33.48 14.93
N ILE A 157 4.37 -34.52 14.37
CA ILE A 157 3.87 -34.47 12.98
C ILE A 157 2.78 -33.42 12.84
N GLU A 158 1.82 -33.31 13.77
CA GLU A 158 0.81 -32.28 13.77
C GLU A 158 1.40 -30.87 13.80
N GLU A 159 2.47 -30.66 14.59
CA GLU A 159 3.15 -29.36 14.64
C GLU A 159 3.95 -29.08 13.35
N LEU A 160 4.53 -30.11 12.71
CA LEU A 160 5.19 -29.99 11.41
C LEU A 160 4.20 -29.61 10.31
N ASP A 161 3.02 -30.26 10.26
CA ASP A 161 1.96 -29.94 9.31
C ASP A 161 1.50 -28.47 9.45
N LYS A 162 1.42 -27.98 10.69
CA LYS A 162 1.14 -26.56 10.96
C LYS A 162 2.23 -25.65 10.41
N LEU A 163 3.52 -25.99 10.63
CA LEU A 163 4.65 -25.23 10.09
C LEU A 163 4.67 -25.22 8.56
N GLU A 164 4.36 -26.34 7.93
CA GLU A 164 4.25 -26.44 6.47
C GLU A 164 3.12 -25.54 5.94
N ALA A 165 1.96 -25.58 6.57
CA ALA A 165 0.83 -24.71 6.21
C ALA A 165 1.18 -23.21 6.35
N LEU A 166 1.92 -22.86 7.42
CA LEU A 166 2.41 -21.49 7.62
C LEU A 166 3.41 -21.08 6.52
N ALA A 167 4.41 -21.93 6.23
CA ALA A 167 5.42 -21.66 5.22
C ALA A 167 4.78 -21.49 3.82
N ASN A 168 3.83 -22.37 3.48
CA ASN A 168 3.06 -22.28 2.23
C ASN A 168 2.23 -21.00 2.17
N GLY A 169 1.61 -20.57 3.27
CA GLY A 169 0.90 -19.29 3.36
C GLY A 169 1.81 -18.09 3.13
N LEU A 170 3.01 -18.10 3.71
CA LEU A 170 4.02 -17.04 3.50
C LEU A 170 4.52 -16.98 2.05
N LEU A 171 4.75 -18.15 1.43
CA LEU A 171 5.15 -18.22 0.02
C LEU A 171 4.04 -17.70 -0.92
N LYS A 172 2.78 -17.98 -0.62
CA LYS A 172 1.64 -17.47 -1.36
C LYS A 172 1.56 -15.95 -1.27
N LEU A 173 1.70 -15.37 -0.06
CA LEU A 173 1.78 -13.92 0.11
C LEU A 173 2.91 -13.30 -0.70
N ALA A 174 4.11 -13.90 -0.68
CA ALA A 174 5.24 -13.40 -1.44
C ALA A 174 5.05 -13.46 -2.97
N ARG A 175 4.30 -14.46 -3.47
CA ARG A 175 3.97 -14.57 -4.90
C ARG A 175 2.98 -13.51 -5.34
N HIS A 176 1.96 -13.23 -4.55
CA HIS A 176 0.92 -12.24 -4.87
C HIS A 176 1.35 -10.79 -4.62
N ASP A 177 2.52 -10.53 -4.03
CA ASP A 177 3.13 -9.19 -3.97
C ASP A 177 3.54 -8.66 -5.36
N ARG A 178 3.60 -9.54 -6.38
CA ARG A 178 3.82 -9.14 -7.76
C ARG A 178 2.49 -9.14 -8.52
N PRO A 179 2.18 -8.06 -9.26
CA PRO A 179 1.02 -8.09 -10.13
C PRO A 179 1.16 -9.24 -11.13
N PRO A 180 0.07 -9.93 -11.48
CA PRO A 180 0.09 -10.99 -12.49
C PRO A 180 0.63 -10.43 -13.81
N GLU A 181 1.44 -11.23 -14.52
CA GLU A 181 2.10 -10.81 -15.78
C GLU A 181 1.09 -10.44 -16.86
N ALA A 182 -0.06 -11.11 -16.89
CA ALA A 182 -1.20 -10.80 -17.76
C ALA A 182 -2.52 -11.12 -17.06
N LEU A 183 -3.51 -10.26 -17.26
CA LEU A 183 -4.89 -10.55 -16.89
C LEU A 183 -5.64 -10.96 -18.16
N GLU A 184 -6.28 -12.11 -18.13
CA GLU A 184 -7.05 -12.68 -19.25
C GLU A 184 -8.55 -12.72 -18.90
N PRO A 185 -9.45 -12.81 -19.89
CA PRO A 185 -10.85 -13.09 -19.62
C PRO A 185 -11.04 -14.47 -18.99
N VAL A 186 -11.60 -14.52 -17.79
CA VAL A 186 -11.83 -15.76 -17.04
C VAL A 186 -13.31 -15.90 -16.72
N HIS A 187 -13.87 -17.09 -16.98
CA HIS A 187 -15.23 -17.44 -16.58
C HIS A 187 -15.32 -17.60 -15.05
N LEU A 188 -15.96 -16.68 -14.38
CA LEU A 188 -16.07 -16.70 -12.91
C LEU A 188 -16.90 -17.89 -12.41
N PRO A 189 -17.98 -18.33 -13.08
CA PRO A 189 -18.69 -19.58 -12.73
C PRO A 189 -17.80 -20.83 -12.69
N GLU A 190 -16.89 -20.98 -13.65
CA GLU A 190 -15.96 -22.13 -13.70
C GLU A 190 -14.96 -22.10 -12.54
N VAL A 191 -14.49 -20.90 -12.17
CA VAL A 191 -13.61 -20.68 -11.01
C VAL A 191 -14.31 -21.13 -9.73
N VAL A 192 -15.59 -20.74 -9.55
CA VAL A 192 -16.40 -21.13 -8.39
C VAL A 192 -16.62 -22.64 -8.37
N ALA A 193 -16.95 -23.25 -9.50
CA ALA A 193 -17.15 -24.70 -9.60
C ALA A 193 -15.89 -25.46 -9.19
N GLU A 194 -14.72 -25.09 -9.72
CA GLU A 194 -13.44 -25.72 -9.38
C GLU A 194 -13.10 -25.59 -7.89
N ALA A 195 -13.26 -24.38 -7.30
CA ALA A 195 -13.02 -24.18 -5.89
C ALA A 195 -13.97 -24.99 -4.99
N THR A 196 -15.24 -25.09 -5.41
CA THR A 196 -16.24 -25.90 -4.72
C THR A 196 -15.90 -27.38 -4.74
N GLU A 197 -15.45 -27.89 -5.88
CA GLU A 197 -15.03 -29.29 -6.03
C GLU A 197 -13.87 -29.64 -5.10
N ARG A 198 -12.87 -28.74 -4.99
CA ARG A 198 -11.72 -28.92 -4.08
C ARG A 198 -12.13 -29.06 -2.61
N LEU A 199 -13.21 -28.42 -2.20
CA LEU A 199 -13.69 -28.41 -0.82
C LEU A 199 -14.91 -29.32 -0.56
N ALA A 200 -15.37 -30.08 -1.56
CA ALA A 200 -16.55 -30.92 -1.49
C ALA A 200 -16.46 -32.00 -0.38
N VAL A 201 -15.28 -32.55 -0.14
CA VAL A 201 -15.05 -33.54 0.93
C VAL A 201 -15.27 -32.91 2.29
N MET A 202 -14.63 -31.77 2.56
CA MET A 202 -14.76 -31.03 3.82
C MET A 202 -16.20 -30.57 4.08
N ALA A 203 -16.92 -30.13 3.06
CA ALA A 203 -18.33 -29.75 3.16
C ALA A 203 -19.20 -30.95 3.55
N ARG A 204 -18.98 -32.11 2.93
CA ARG A 204 -19.71 -33.35 3.28
C ARG A 204 -19.43 -33.84 4.69
N GLU A 205 -18.18 -33.85 5.12
CA GLU A 205 -17.79 -34.23 6.48
C GLU A 205 -18.50 -33.40 7.55
N LYS A 206 -18.70 -32.09 7.29
CA LYS A 206 -19.46 -31.19 8.15
C LYS A 206 -20.96 -31.18 7.87
N SER A 207 -21.47 -31.93 6.90
CA SER A 207 -22.87 -31.89 6.44
C SER A 207 -23.31 -30.47 6.05
N ILE A 208 -22.42 -29.66 5.50
CA ILE A 208 -22.71 -28.30 5.05
C ILE A 208 -23.13 -28.34 3.59
N ILE A 209 -24.26 -27.66 3.28
CA ILE A 209 -24.78 -27.51 1.92
C ILE A 209 -24.15 -26.27 1.27
N LEU A 210 -23.59 -26.42 0.07
CA LEU A 210 -23.11 -25.32 -0.75
C LEU A 210 -24.17 -24.96 -1.79
N GLU A 211 -24.87 -23.86 -1.60
CA GLU A 211 -25.84 -23.32 -2.56
C GLU A 211 -25.17 -22.31 -3.48
N ILE A 212 -25.10 -22.63 -4.78
CA ILE A 212 -24.43 -21.81 -5.77
C ILE A 212 -25.48 -21.25 -6.74
N SER A 213 -25.50 -19.92 -6.86
CA SER A 213 -26.25 -19.19 -7.88
C SER A 213 -25.27 -18.35 -8.68
N SER A 214 -25.14 -18.62 -9.96
CA SER A 214 -24.13 -17.92 -10.75
C SER A 214 -24.68 -17.50 -12.12
N GLU A 215 -24.54 -16.22 -12.41
CA GLU A 215 -24.72 -15.65 -13.75
C GLU A 215 -23.46 -15.93 -14.57
N ASP A 216 -23.63 -16.18 -15.87
CA ASP A 216 -22.52 -16.36 -16.80
C ASP A 216 -21.84 -15.00 -17.04
N LEU A 217 -20.63 -14.83 -16.53
CA LEU A 217 -19.85 -13.60 -16.68
C LEU A 217 -18.35 -13.86 -16.74
N LEU A 218 -17.66 -12.98 -17.49
CA LEU A 218 -16.23 -12.95 -17.64
C LEU A 218 -15.64 -11.78 -16.84
N VAL A 219 -14.61 -12.07 -16.05
CA VAL A 219 -13.80 -11.05 -15.36
C VAL A 219 -12.38 -11.05 -15.90
N MET A 220 -11.71 -9.91 -15.83
CA MET A 220 -10.28 -9.85 -16.14
C MET A 220 -9.48 -10.37 -14.97
N GLY A 221 -8.72 -11.47 -15.17
CA GLY A 221 -8.00 -12.07 -14.07
C GLY A 221 -6.98 -13.15 -14.46
N ASP A 222 -6.22 -13.59 -13.45
CA ASP A 222 -5.45 -14.83 -13.48
C ASP A 222 -6.28 -15.97 -12.88
N ARG A 223 -6.57 -16.98 -13.68
CA ARG A 223 -7.45 -18.10 -13.30
C ARG A 223 -7.01 -18.79 -12.00
N TRP A 224 -5.71 -19.03 -11.85
CA TRP A 224 -5.19 -19.73 -10.67
C TRP A 224 -5.39 -18.92 -9.39
N SER A 225 -5.06 -17.64 -9.42
CA SER A 225 -5.27 -16.73 -8.29
C SER A 225 -6.74 -16.59 -7.95
N LEU A 226 -7.64 -16.53 -8.96
CA LEU A 226 -9.07 -16.46 -8.72
C LEU A 226 -9.64 -17.73 -8.10
N VAL A 227 -9.19 -18.92 -8.53
CA VAL A 227 -9.55 -20.20 -7.90
C VAL A 227 -9.04 -20.25 -6.46
N GLU A 228 -7.83 -19.78 -6.20
CA GLU A 228 -7.29 -19.67 -4.84
C GLU A 228 -8.11 -18.72 -3.97
N LEU A 229 -8.47 -17.54 -4.49
CA LEU A 229 -9.36 -16.58 -3.81
C LEU A 229 -10.65 -17.26 -3.36
N VAL A 230 -11.38 -17.90 -4.28
CA VAL A 230 -12.66 -18.55 -3.95
C VAL A 230 -12.45 -19.69 -2.96
N THR A 231 -11.39 -20.47 -3.13
CA THR A 231 -11.03 -21.57 -2.20
C THR A 231 -10.81 -21.02 -0.78
N ILE A 232 -10.08 -19.91 -0.62
CA ILE A 232 -9.85 -19.26 0.69
C ILE A 232 -11.17 -18.81 1.31
N LEU A 233 -12.05 -18.17 0.53
CA LEU A 233 -13.33 -17.67 1.05
C LEU A 233 -14.24 -18.83 1.48
N LEU A 234 -14.33 -19.89 0.70
CA LEU A 234 -15.11 -21.09 1.02
C LEU A 234 -14.51 -21.85 2.20
N ASP A 235 -13.19 -22.02 2.28
CA ASP A 235 -12.51 -22.69 3.40
C ASP A 235 -12.79 -21.94 4.73
N ASN A 236 -12.73 -20.61 4.71
CA ASN A 236 -13.11 -19.81 5.86
C ASN A 236 -14.60 -20.01 6.24
N ALA A 237 -15.49 -19.93 5.28
CA ALA A 237 -16.92 -20.17 5.52
C ALA A 237 -17.18 -21.56 6.13
N LEU A 238 -16.54 -22.62 5.59
CA LEU A 238 -16.63 -23.99 6.10
C LEU A 238 -16.03 -24.13 7.49
N LYS A 239 -14.92 -23.47 7.79
CA LYS A 239 -14.25 -23.55 9.10
C LYS A 239 -15.09 -22.92 10.22
N TYR A 240 -15.72 -21.80 9.95
CA TYR A 240 -16.43 -21.02 10.97
C TYR A 240 -17.92 -21.32 11.05
N SER A 241 -18.49 -22.03 10.09
CA SER A 241 -19.88 -22.49 10.12
C SER A 241 -20.08 -23.73 11.01
N PRO A 242 -21.18 -23.79 11.77
CA PRO A 242 -21.61 -25.01 12.44
C PRO A 242 -21.93 -26.12 11.44
N PRO A 243 -21.85 -27.39 11.85
CA PRO A 243 -22.34 -28.49 11.04
C PRO A 243 -23.83 -28.35 10.66
N ALA A 244 -24.21 -28.95 9.54
CA ALA A 244 -25.57 -28.95 9.01
C ALA A 244 -26.18 -27.55 8.73
N THR A 245 -25.31 -26.61 8.30
CA THR A 245 -25.71 -25.28 7.83
C THR A 245 -25.55 -25.15 6.32
N THR A 246 -25.96 -24.02 5.77
CA THR A 246 -25.80 -23.68 4.35
C THR A 246 -24.79 -22.56 4.17
N ILE A 247 -23.94 -22.68 3.17
CA ILE A 247 -23.09 -21.60 2.67
C ILE A 247 -23.60 -21.22 1.28
N THR A 248 -23.91 -19.93 1.09
CA THR A 248 -24.44 -19.42 -0.17
C THR A 248 -23.33 -18.71 -0.95
N VAL A 249 -23.17 -19.08 -2.22
CA VAL A 249 -22.26 -18.45 -3.17
C VAL A 249 -23.05 -17.84 -4.31
N ILE A 250 -22.94 -16.52 -4.48
CA ILE A 250 -23.64 -15.80 -5.53
C ILE A 250 -22.61 -15.12 -6.46
N VAL A 251 -22.75 -15.38 -7.74
CA VAL A 251 -22.00 -14.66 -8.79
C VAL A 251 -23.03 -13.90 -9.63
N LYS A 252 -22.87 -12.59 -9.72
CA LYS A 252 -23.79 -11.74 -10.49
C LYS A 252 -23.08 -10.52 -11.07
N LYS A 253 -23.68 -9.95 -12.11
CA LYS A 253 -23.25 -8.69 -12.67
C LYS A 253 -23.88 -7.51 -11.92
N VAL A 254 -23.05 -6.56 -11.51
CA VAL A 254 -23.52 -5.30 -10.88
C VAL A 254 -22.88 -4.12 -11.58
N GLY A 255 -23.60 -3.52 -12.52
CA GLY A 255 -23.08 -2.43 -13.36
C GLY A 255 -21.87 -2.89 -14.19
N ALA A 256 -20.71 -2.30 -13.97
CA ALA A 256 -19.48 -2.57 -14.70
C ALA A 256 -18.56 -3.61 -14.02
N VAL A 257 -19.02 -4.24 -12.95
CA VAL A 257 -18.22 -5.22 -12.18
C VAL A 257 -18.93 -6.56 -12.05
N GLY A 258 -18.16 -7.64 -12.02
CA GLY A 258 -18.59 -8.94 -11.56
C GLY A 258 -18.51 -8.99 -10.04
N GLN A 259 -19.57 -9.40 -9.38
CA GLN A 259 -19.66 -9.52 -7.93
C GLN A 259 -19.73 -11.00 -7.55
N LEU A 260 -18.80 -11.44 -6.68
CA LEU A 260 -18.83 -12.72 -6.00
C LEU A 260 -19.18 -12.47 -4.53
N VAL A 261 -20.18 -13.15 -4.03
CA VAL A 261 -20.62 -13.08 -2.64
C VAL A 261 -20.56 -14.47 -2.03
N VAL A 262 -19.90 -14.60 -0.89
CA VAL A 262 -19.87 -15.83 -0.08
C VAL A 262 -20.47 -15.48 1.26
N SER A 263 -21.57 -16.14 1.61
CA SER A 263 -22.30 -15.93 2.88
C SER A 263 -22.34 -17.22 3.69
N ASP A 264 -21.93 -17.14 4.95
CA ASP A 264 -21.95 -18.23 5.92
C ASP A 264 -22.94 -17.94 7.05
N HIS A 265 -23.28 -18.98 7.81
CA HIS A 265 -24.10 -18.90 9.02
C HIS A 265 -23.27 -19.18 10.29
N GLY A 266 -22.02 -18.72 10.27
CA GLY A 266 -21.06 -18.91 11.36
C GLY A 266 -21.31 -18.00 12.56
N VAL A 267 -20.31 -17.89 13.41
CA VAL A 267 -20.37 -17.10 14.65
C VAL A 267 -20.43 -15.57 14.40
N GLY A 268 -20.19 -15.12 13.16
CA GLY A 268 -20.03 -13.71 12.84
C GLY A 268 -18.68 -13.15 13.31
N ILE A 269 -18.47 -11.88 13.05
CA ILE A 269 -17.22 -11.15 13.38
C ILE A 269 -17.59 -9.97 14.28
N ALA A 270 -16.86 -9.74 15.37
CA ALA A 270 -17.13 -8.59 16.22
C ALA A 270 -16.92 -7.28 15.40
N PRO A 271 -17.74 -6.25 15.61
CA PRO A 271 -17.61 -4.99 14.87
C PRO A 271 -16.22 -4.35 14.98
N THR A 272 -15.53 -4.55 16.10
CA THR A 272 -14.17 -4.11 16.34
C THR A 272 -13.14 -4.84 15.50
N ASP A 273 -13.43 -6.09 15.10
CA ASP A 273 -12.51 -6.95 14.35
C ASP A 273 -12.68 -6.79 12.83
N LEU A 274 -13.89 -6.39 12.37
CA LEU A 274 -14.21 -6.25 10.94
C LEU A 274 -13.17 -5.43 10.13
N PRO A 275 -12.61 -4.30 10.63
CA PRO A 275 -11.59 -3.55 9.90
C PRO A 275 -10.26 -4.32 9.75
N HIS A 276 -10.01 -5.30 10.63
CA HIS A 276 -8.71 -5.97 10.77
C HIS A 276 -8.65 -7.38 10.21
N ILE A 277 -9.81 -7.98 9.84
CA ILE A 277 -9.83 -9.39 9.39
C ILE A 277 -9.01 -9.66 8.12
N PHE A 278 -8.67 -8.64 7.36
CA PHE A 278 -7.83 -8.72 6.17
C PHE A 278 -6.35 -8.41 6.47
N ASP A 279 -6.01 -8.08 7.74
CA ASP A 279 -4.64 -7.87 8.14
C ASP A 279 -3.91 -9.21 8.28
N ARG A 280 -2.62 -9.23 7.96
CA ARG A 280 -1.77 -10.44 8.04
C ARG A 280 -1.67 -10.90 9.50
N PHE A 281 -1.80 -12.20 9.75
CA PHE A 281 -1.76 -12.84 11.08
C PHE A 281 -2.89 -12.42 12.03
N TYR A 282 -3.85 -11.65 11.56
CA TYR A 282 -4.97 -11.25 12.40
C TYR A 282 -5.95 -12.42 12.62
N ARG A 283 -6.35 -12.61 13.88
CA ARG A 283 -7.36 -13.58 14.30
C ARG A 283 -8.22 -12.94 15.37
N ALA A 284 -9.55 -12.95 15.17
CA ALA A 284 -10.49 -12.46 16.16
C ALA A 284 -10.38 -13.27 17.47
N ASP A 285 -10.54 -12.62 18.62
CA ASP A 285 -10.37 -13.26 19.94
C ASP A 285 -11.27 -14.47 20.14
N ALA A 286 -12.48 -14.47 19.57
CA ALA A 286 -13.38 -15.61 19.59
C ALA A 286 -12.83 -16.85 18.85
N ALA A 287 -11.93 -16.64 17.88
CA ALA A 287 -11.24 -17.71 17.15
C ALA A 287 -9.99 -18.21 17.89
N ARG A 288 -9.37 -17.35 18.72
CA ARG A 288 -8.23 -17.75 19.60
C ARG A 288 -8.63 -18.64 20.74
N SER A 289 -9.83 -18.41 21.33
CA SER A 289 -10.34 -19.16 22.48
C SER A 289 -10.87 -20.55 22.12
N LYS A 290 -11.24 -20.81 20.86
CA LYS A 290 -11.62 -22.13 20.38
C LYS A 290 -10.39 -22.78 19.73
N GLN A 291 -9.68 -23.63 20.46
CA GLN A 291 -8.55 -24.44 20.02
C GLN A 291 -8.78 -25.31 18.77
N GLN A 292 -9.97 -25.29 18.19
CA GLN A 292 -10.42 -26.18 17.11
C GLN A 292 -10.26 -25.61 15.68
N VAL A 293 -10.00 -24.29 15.51
CA VAL A 293 -9.86 -23.74 14.17
C VAL A 293 -8.38 -23.50 13.85
N VAL A 294 -7.80 -24.42 13.08
CA VAL A 294 -6.42 -24.32 12.61
C VAL A 294 -6.34 -23.23 11.53
N GLY A 295 -5.50 -22.21 11.75
CA GLY A 295 -5.23 -21.16 10.77
C GLY A 295 -4.40 -20.03 11.34
N TYR A 296 -3.48 -19.50 10.53
CA TYR A 296 -2.51 -18.47 10.93
C TYR A 296 -2.97 -17.04 10.65
N GLY A 297 -4.22 -16.82 10.23
CA GLY A 297 -4.71 -15.48 9.88
C GLY A 297 -4.10 -14.94 8.57
N LEU A 298 -3.63 -15.82 7.68
CA LEU A 298 -3.06 -15.43 6.39
C LEU A 298 -4.05 -15.50 5.24
N GLY A 299 -5.11 -16.34 5.35
CA GLY A 299 -6.02 -16.61 4.24
C GLY A 299 -6.71 -15.34 3.71
N LEU A 300 -7.40 -14.59 4.58
CA LEU A 300 -8.11 -13.36 4.16
C LEU A 300 -7.13 -12.26 3.70
N ALA A 301 -5.93 -12.20 4.23
CA ALA A 301 -4.88 -11.29 3.74
C ALA A 301 -4.45 -11.66 2.31
N ILE A 302 -4.29 -12.95 2.00
CA ILE A 302 -4.02 -13.45 0.64
C ILE A 302 -5.20 -13.12 -0.27
N ALA A 303 -6.44 -13.36 0.17
CA ALA A 303 -7.64 -13.05 -0.59
C ALA A 303 -7.70 -11.56 -0.97
N LYS A 304 -7.43 -10.67 -0.02
CA LYS A 304 -7.36 -9.23 -0.26
C LYS A 304 -6.29 -8.87 -1.29
N GLN A 305 -5.11 -9.43 -1.16
CA GLN A 305 -3.98 -9.18 -2.06
C GLN A 305 -4.29 -9.66 -3.49
N ILE A 306 -4.91 -10.84 -3.65
CA ILE A 306 -5.37 -11.32 -4.95
C ILE A 306 -6.38 -10.32 -5.55
N VAL A 307 -7.36 -9.88 -4.78
CA VAL A 307 -8.39 -8.95 -5.25
C VAL A 307 -7.78 -7.60 -5.67
N GLU A 308 -6.87 -7.07 -4.88
CA GLU A 308 -6.16 -5.81 -5.20
C GLU A 308 -5.29 -5.95 -6.46
N ALA A 309 -4.59 -7.07 -6.64
CA ALA A 309 -3.82 -7.37 -7.86
C ALA A 309 -4.71 -7.43 -9.12
N HIS A 310 -5.97 -7.81 -8.96
CA HIS A 310 -7.01 -7.81 -9.99
C HIS A 310 -7.79 -6.49 -10.10
N ARG A 311 -7.31 -5.40 -9.45
CA ARG A 311 -7.98 -4.08 -9.42
C ARG A 311 -9.43 -4.15 -8.90
N GLY A 312 -9.70 -5.11 -8.04
CA GLY A 312 -10.98 -5.33 -7.40
C GLY A 312 -11.08 -4.72 -6.00
N THR A 313 -12.20 -4.99 -5.34
CA THR A 313 -12.43 -4.65 -3.93
C THR A 313 -13.02 -5.82 -3.19
N ILE A 314 -12.61 -6.03 -1.93
CA ILE A 314 -13.15 -7.03 -1.03
C ILE A 314 -13.70 -6.35 0.22
N THR A 315 -14.88 -6.77 0.68
CA THR A 315 -15.53 -6.25 1.88
C THR A 315 -16.19 -7.38 2.67
N ALA A 316 -16.30 -7.21 3.97
CA ALA A 316 -17.00 -8.17 4.85
C ALA A 316 -18.06 -7.44 5.67
N LEU A 317 -19.19 -8.09 5.85
CA LEU A 317 -20.30 -7.62 6.65
C LEU A 317 -20.88 -8.78 7.46
N ASN A 318 -21.38 -8.49 8.63
CA ASN A 318 -22.16 -9.47 9.39
C ASN A 318 -23.59 -9.57 8.86
N LEU A 319 -24.13 -10.77 8.87
CA LEU A 319 -25.56 -10.99 8.65
C LEU A 319 -26.36 -10.66 9.93
N PRO A 320 -27.62 -10.19 9.81
CA PRO A 320 -28.46 -9.86 10.96
C PRO A 320 -28.71 -11.04 11.92
N GLU A 321 -28.81 -12.26 11.40
CA GLU A 321 -29.14 -13.49 12.13
C GLU A 321 -27.93 -14.35 12.53
N LYS A 322 -26.74 -13.80 12.62
CA LYS A 322 -25.43 -14.43 12.74
C LYS A 322 -24.89 -15.00 11.43
N GLY A 323 -23.60 -14.82 11.25
CA GLY A 323 -22.85 -15.22 10.05
C GLY A 323 -22.14 -14.04 9.44
N THR A 324 -21.37 -14.35 8.41
CA THR A 324 -20.56 -13.36 7.69
C THR A 324 -20.84 -13.41 6.20
N THR A 325 -20.87 -12.26 5.57
CA THR A 325 -20.91 -12.14 4.12
C THR A 325 -19.64 -11.45 3.65
N ILE A 326 -18.87 -12.14 2.81
CA ILE A 326 -17.71 -11.56 2.13
C ILE A 326 -18.10 -11.28 0.69
N THR A 327 -17.89 -10.05 0.26
CA THR A 327 -18.23 -9.59 -1.08
C THR A 327 -16.94 -9.16 -1.81
N VAL A 328 -16.70 -9.76 -2.97
CA VAL A 328 -15.61 -9.41 -3.88
C VAL A 328 -16.20 -8.78 -5.14
N ARG A 329 -15.59 -7.71 -5.62
CA ARG A 329 -15.94 -7.04 -6.89
C ARG A 329 -14.72 -7.02 -7.79
N LEU A 330 -14.87 -7.52 -9.02
CA LEU A 330 -13.81 -7.59 -10.00
C LEU A 330 -14.24 -6.87 -11.29
N PRO A 331 -13.32 -6.23 -12.03
CA PRO A 331 -13.62 -5.64 -13.33
C PRO A 331 -14.10 -6.72 -14.33
N LEU A 332 -15.18 -6.44 -15.05
CA LEU A 332 -15.63 -7.32 -16.13
C LEU A 332 -14.63 -7.29 -17.30
N ALA A 333 -14.48 -8.42 -17.99
CA ALA A 333 -13.87 -8.46 -19.29
C ALA A 333 -14.77 -7.71 -20.28
N ARG A 334 -14.18 -6.88 -21.13
CA ARG A 334 -14.90 -6.13 -22.17
C ARG A 334 -15.07 -6.99 -23.41
#